data_ac003db98eb50a83fe4a11b40f18634b
#
_entry.id   ac003db98eb50a83fe4a11b40f18634b
#
_cell.length_a   1.000
_cell.length_b   1.000
_cell.length_c   1.000
_cell.angle_alpha   90.00
_cell.angle_beta   90.00
_cell.angle_gamma   90.00
#
_symmetry.space_group_name_H-M   'P 1'
#
loop_
_entity.id
_entity.type
_entity.pdbx_description
1 polymer ?
#
loop_
_entity_poly.entity_id
_entity_poly.type
_entity_poly.pdbx_seq_one_letter_code
_entity_poly.pdbx_strand_id
1 'polypeptide(L)'
;HLEAATKVFERHGGVVERPLGGQLLAVFGVPTLHEDDALRAVRAASELGEPLALLNDELERDYGVRVTERIGVATGEVVTGDPASGKPLVVGEAVTLAGRLCQAAAVGEILLGDTTRRLVGQAIRVEPVVRRGMDSAWREHSLAPVERAMAGHIEAPLVGRSNELAQLRATFERAVRERKLHLFTVLGSAGIGKTRLAQELVSLVDDSATVLTGR
;
A
#
# COMPACT_ATOMS: atom_id res chain seq x y z
N HIS A 1 -9.82 8.31 19.92
CA HIS A 1 -9.35 7.05 19.30
C HIS A 1 -9.47 7.10 17.80
N LEU A 2 -10.67 7.33 17.29
CA LEU A 2 -10.95 7.46 15.87
C LEU A 2 -10.12 8.57 15.20
N GLU A 3 -9.82 9.65 15.92
CA GLU A 3 -9.00 10.76 15.43
C GLU A 3 -7.52 10.35 15.23
N ALA A 4 -6.96 9.54 16.12
CA ALA A 4 -5.58 9.05 15.96
C ALA A 4 -5.47 8.13 14.74
N ALA A 5 -6.42 7.20 14.59
CA ALA A 5 -6.49 6.33 13.41
C ALA A 5 -6.71 7.14 12.11
N THR A 6 -7.61 8.14 12.13
CA THR A 6 -7.83 9.04 11.00
C THR A 6 -6.52 9.71 10.56
N LYS A 7 -5.75 10.27 11.49
CA LYS A 7 -4.47 10.93 11.20
C LYS A 7 -3.45 9.98 10.57
N VAL A 8 -3.41 8.71 10.98
CA VAL A 8 -2.53 7.70 10.38
C VAL A 8 -2.93 7.48 8.92
N PHE A 9 -4.20 7.21 8.63
CA PHE A 9 -4.66 6.98 7.26
C PHE A 9 -4.46 8.21 6.37
N GLU A 10 -4.78 9.41 6.85
CA GLU A 10 -4.60 10.66 6.10
C GLU A 10 -3.12 10.95 5.77
N ARG A 11 -2.19 10.67 6.70
CA ARG A 11 -0.74 10.80 6.47
C ARG A 11 -0.25 9.90 5.33
N HIS A 12 -0.87 8.73 5.17
CA HIS A 12 -0.59 7.83 4.05
C HIS A 12 -1.39 8.16 2.78
N GLY A 13 -2.18 9.26 2.79
CA GLY A 13 -2.97 9.73 1.66
C GLY A 13 -4.33 9.06 1.51
N GLY A 14 -4.83 8.41 2.55
CA GLY A 14 -6.19 7.88 2.61
C GLY A 14 -7.20 8.96 2.94
N VAL A 15 -8.37 8.88 2.35
CA VAL A 15 -9.55 9.68 2.73
C VAL A 15 -10.41 8.85 3.67
N VAL A 16 -10.75 9.41 4.85
CA VAL A 16 -11.43 8.65 5.89
C VAL A 16 -12.90 9.04 5.97
N GLU A 17 -13.76 8.04 5.89
CA GLU A 17 -15.20 8.15 6.17
C GLU A 17 -15.50 7.40 7.49
N ARG A 18 -16.40 7.96 8.28
CA ARG A 18 -16.84 7.37 9.55
C ARG A 18 -18.27 6.85 9.42
N PRO A 19 -18.46 5.60 8.96
CA PRO A 19 -19.77 4.97 8.96
C PRO A 19 -20.31 4.82 10.39
N LEU A 20 -21.63 4.66 10.52
CA LEU A 20 -22.27 4.39 11.81
C LEU A 20 -21.73 3.09 12.44
N GLY A 21 -21.63 3.05 13.78
CA GLY A 21 -21.27 1.82 14.49
C GLY A 21 -19.80 1.68 14.89
N GLY A 22 -19.04 2.78 14.94
CA GLY A 22 -17.64 2.76 15.44
C GLY A 22 -16.63 2.17 14.45
N GLN A 23 -17.02 1.98 13.19
CA GLN A 23 -16.12 1.58 12.12
C GLN A 23 -15.46 2.81 11.48
N LEU A 24 -14.28 2.58 10.90
CA LEU A 24 -13.62 3.53 9.99
C LEU A 24 -13.50 2.88 8.62
N LEU A 25 -13.79 3.64 7.58
CA LEU A 25 -13.48 3.30 6.20
C LEU A 25 -12.42 4.27 5.69
N ALA A 26 -11.23 3.77 5.41
CA ALA A 26 -10.17 4.55 4.78
C ALA A 26 -10.07 4.14 3.30
N VAL A 27 -10.11 5.11 2.42
CA VAL A 27 -10.09 4.91 0.96
C VAL A 27 -8.83 5.53 0.38
N PHE A 28 -8.08 4.74 -0.37
CA PHE A 28 -6.88 5.16 -1.08
C PHE A 28 -7.15 5.16 -2.59
N GLY A 29 -6.52 6.06 -3.34
CA GLY A 29 -6.76 6.20 -4.78
C GLY A 29 -7.94 7.11 -5.13
N VAL A 30 -8.49 7.86 -4.16
CA VAL A 30 -9.57 8.84 -4.35
C VAL A 30 -9.16 10.16 -3.69
N PRO A 31 -9.27 11.30 -4.34
CA PRO A 31 -9.67 11.53 -5.75
C PRO A 31 -8.57 11.20 -6.77
N THR A 32 -7.35 10.98 -6.32
CA THR A 32 -6.19 10.74 -7.19
C THR A 32 -5.64 9.34 -6.99
N LEU A 33 -5.58 8.56 -8.08
CA LEU A 33 -5.03 7.21 -8.08
C LEU A 33 -3.50 7.23 -8.15
N HIS A 34 -2.84 6.45 -7.29
CA HIS A 34 -1.41 6.22 -7.29
C HIS A 34 -1.11 4.73 -7.49
N GLU A 35 0.05 4.42 -8.06
CA GLU A 35 0.45 3.02 -8.31
C GLU A 35 0.66 2.22 -7.02
N ASP A 36 0.98 2.90 -5.92
CA ASP A 36 1.29 2.31 -4.62
C ASP A 36 0.14 2.41 -3.58
N ASP A 37 -1.06 2.77 -3.99
CA ASP A 37 -2.20 2.96 -3.07
C ASP A 37 -2.50 1.71 -2.22
N ALA A 38 -2.42 0.52 -2.81
CA ALA A 38 -2.58 -0.72 -2.07
C ALA A 38 -1.51 -0.90 -0.97
N LEU A 39 -0.26 -0.56 -1.28
CA LEU A 39 0.85 -0.62 -0.33
C LEU A 39 0.72 0.43 0.78
N ARG A 40 0.28 1.65 0.41
CA ARG A 40 0.03 2.74 1.36
C ARG A 40 -1.09 2.37 2.32
N ALA A 41 -2.16 1.74 1.83
CA ALA A 41 -3.27 1.26 2.65
C ALA A 41 -2.80 0.22 3.70
N VAL A 42 -1.99 -0.76 3.28
CA VAL A 42 -1.50 -1.79 4.21
C VAL A 42 -0.48 -1.21 5.19
N ARG A 43 0.40 -0.31 4.76
CA ARG A 43 1.34 0.38 5.66
C ARG A 43 0.61 1.21 6.72
N ALA A 44 -0.42 1.95 6.32
CA ALA A 44 -1.24 2.71 7.25
C ALA A 44 -1.95 1.79 8.26
N ALA A 45 -2.45 0.64 7.81
CA ALA A 45 -3.05 -0.36 8.68
C ALA A 45 -2.05 -0.93 9.71
N SER A 46 -0.84 -1.31 9.26
CA SER A 46 0.22 -1.84 10.14
C SER A 46 0.71 -0.80 11.15
N GLU A 47 0.72 0.48 10.79
CA GLU A 47 1.17 1.57 11.66
C GLU A 47 0.18 1.88 12.80
N LEU A 48 -1.07 1.44 12.72
CA LEU A 48 -2.07 1.66 13.77
C LEU A 48 -1.74 0.95 15.09
N GLY A 49 -0.98 -0.12 15.05
CA GLY A 49 -0.66 -0.91 16.24
C GLY A 49 0.05 -0.11 17.34
N GLU A 50 1.02 0.74 16.96
CA GLU A 50 1.80 1.53 17.92
C GLU A 50 0.97 2.63 18.62
N PRO A 51 0.26 3.53 17.90
CA PRO A 51 -0.65 4.49 18.53
C PRO A 51 -1.73 3.84 19.38
N LEU A 52 -2.24 2.67 18.98
CA LEU A 52 -3.25 1.96 19.73
C LEU A 52 -2.70 1.34 21.02
N ALA A 53 -1.45 0.86 21.02
CA ALA A 53 -0.79 0.37 22.20
C ALA A 53 -0.61 1.47 23.26
N LEU A 54 -0.10 2.64 22.85
CA LEU A 54 0.04 3.81 23.74
C LEU A 54 -1.30 4.23 24.35
N LEU A 55 -2.33 4.26 23.53
CA LEU A 55 -3.68 4.58 23.96
C LEU A 55 -4.22 3.55 24.97
N ASN A 56 -3.98 2.26 24.72
CA ASN A 56 -4.43 1.20 25.61
C ASN A 56 -3.77 1.28 26.99
N ASP A 57 -2.52 1.72 27.05
CA ASP A 57 -1.83 1.94 28.34
C ASP A 57 -2.49 3.05 29.17
N GLU A 58 -2.99 4.09 28.53
CA GLU A 58 -3.75 5.16 29.17
C GLU A 58 -5.16 4.68 29.60
N LEU A 59 -5.88 4.03 28.70
CA LEU A 59 -7.24 3.54 28.96
C LEU A 59 -7.30 2.46 30.01
N GLU A 60 -6.34 1.58 30.05
CA GLU A 60 -6.26 0.52 31.07
C GLU A 60 -5.98 1.12 32.45
N ARG A 61 -5.10 2.15 32.52
CA ARG A 61 -4.80 2.86 33.75
C ARG A 61 -5.98 3.64 34.30
N ASP A 62 -6.71 4.35 33.43
CA ASP A 62 -7.71 5.31 33.85
C ASP A 62 -9.12 4.69 33.95
N TYR A 63 -9.41 3.68 33.15
CA TYR A 63 -10.76 3.11 33.01
C TYR A 63 -10.83 1.58 33.08
N GLY A 64 -9.69 0.87 33.13
CA GLY A 64 -9.66 -0.59 33.14
C GLY A 64 -10.18 -1.24 31.84
N VAL A 65 -10.11 -0.53 30.71
CA VAL A 65 -10.59 -1.00 29.40
C VAL A 65 -9.47 -0.98 28.37
N ARG A 66 -9.60 -1.86 27.36
CA ARG A 66 -8.70 -1.89 26.18
C ARG A 66 -9.54 -1.82 24.91
N VAL A 67 -9.05 -1.07 23.94
CA VAL A 67 -9.59 -1.02 22.58
C VAL A 67 -8.82 -2.01 21.73
N THR A 68 -9.56 -2.74 20.89
CA THR A 68 -8.97 -3.69 19.95
C THR A 68 -9.43 -3.36 18.53
N GLU A 69 -8.55 -3.59 17.58
CA GLU A 69 -8.83 -3.40 16.17
C GLU A 69 -8.93 -4.72 15.41
N ARG A 70 -9.61 -4.66 14.29
CA ARG A 70 -9.62 -5.67 13.24
C ARG A 70 -9.62 -4.92 11.93
N ILE A 71 -8.77 -5.31 10.99
CA ILE A 71 -8.59 -4.56 9.76
C ILE A 71 -8.76 -5.48 8.57
N GLY A 72 -9.55 -5.04 7.59
CA GLY A 72 -9.68 -5.69 6.30
C GLY A 72 -9.26 -4.73 5.19
N VAL A 73 -8.34 -5.14 4.32
CA VAL A 73 -7.87 -4.35 3.19
C VAL A 73 -8.21 -5.04 1.89
N ALA A 74 -8.99 -4.38 1.06
CA ALA A 74 -9.38 -4.89 -0.26
C ALA A 74 -9.14 -3.85 -1.34
N THR A 75 -8.79 -4.31 -2.53
CA THR A 75 -8.57 -3.47 -3.71
C THR A 75 -9.50 -3.94 -4.84
N GLY A 76 -10.15 -3.00 -5.49
CA GLY A 76 -11.05 -3.26 -6.60
C GLY A 76 -11.73 -1.98 -7.08
N GLU A 77 -12.61 -2.13 -8.06
CA GLU A 77 -13.38 -1.02 -8.59
C GLU A 77 -14.42 -0.53 -7.57
N VAL A 78 -14.56 0.79 -7.49
CA VAL A 78 -15.54 1.45 -6.65
C VAL A 78 -16.21 2.59 -7.41
N VAL A 79 -17.43 2.89 -7.04
CA VAL A 79 -18.15 4.09 -7.50
C VAL A 79 -18.01 5.14 -6.41
N THR A 80 -17.51 6.31 -6.77
CA THR A 80 -17.36 7.43 -5.85
C THR A 80 -18.67 8.19 -5.72
N GLY A 81 -19.06 8.53 -4.50
CA GLY A 81 -20.18 9.41 -4.18
C GLY A 81 -19.70 10.81 -3.80
N ASP A 82 -20.63 11.62 -3.40
CA ASP A 82 -20.38 12.95 -2.86
C ASP A 82 -20.90 13.00 -1.41
N PRO A 83 -19.99 12.96 -0.41
CA PRO A 83 -20.40 13.00 0.99
C PRO A 83 -21.14 14.29 1.38
N ALA A 84 -20.87 15.41 0.68
CA ALA A 84 -21.59 16.65 0.91
C ALA A 84 -23.08 16.56 0.54
N SER A 85 -23.44 15.65 -0.36
CA SER A 85 -24.82 15.33 -0.74
C SER A 85 -25.46 14.22 0.09
N GLY A 86 -24.81 13.77 1.17
CA GLY A 86 -25.27 12.67 2.02
C GLY A 86 -25.05 11.27 1.41
N LYS A 87 -24.28 11.16 0.33
CA LYS A 87 -23.92 9.87 -0.27
C LYS A 87 -22.61 9.36 0.33
N PRO A 88 -22.43 8.04 0.45
CA PRO A 88 -21.15 7.47 0.90
C PRO A 88 -20.04 7.86 -0.06
N LEU A 89 -18.80 8.02 0.46
CA LEU A 89 -17.62 8.37 -0.31
C LEU A 89 -17.39 7.37 -1.45
N VAL A 90 -17.52 6.08 -1.13
CA VAL A 90 -17.37 4.99 -2.10
C VAL A 90 -18.36 3.86 -1.84
N VAL A 91 -18.77 3.20 -2.91
CA VAL A 91 -19.55 1.94 -2.87
C VAL A 91 -18.99 0.97 -3.91
N GLY A 92 -19.04 -0.32 -3.61
CA GLY A 92 -18.58 -1.35 -4.54
C GLY A 92 -18.20 -2.65 -3.86
N GLU A 93 -17.83 -3.65 -4.66
CA GLU A 93 -17.44 -4.97 -4.15
C GLU A 93 -16.20 -4.91 -3.25
N ALA A 94 -15.25 -4.02 -3.54
CA ALA A 94 -14.07 -3.83 -2.72
C ALA A 94 -14.42 -3.38 -1.30
N VAL A 95 -15.39 -2.48 -1.13
CA VAL A 95 -15.89 -2.04 0.19
C VAL A 95 -16.53 -3.20 0.95
N THR A 96 -17.38 -3.97 0.26
CA THR A 96 -18.03 -5.15 0.83
C THR A 96 -17.00 -6.21 1.25
N LEU A 97 -16.00 -6.45 0.41
CA LEU A 97 -14.93 -7.41 0.70
C LEU A 97 -14.08 -6.94 1.90
N ALA A 98 -13.70 -5.65 1.96
CA ALA A 98 -12.96 -5.10 3.10
C ALA A 98 -13.75 -5.28 4.41
N GLY A 99 -15.05 -5.02 4.40
CA GLY A 99 -15.93 -5.26 5.55
C GLY A 99 -15.97 -6.74 5.98
N ARG A 100 -16.07 -7.67 5.03
CA ARG A 100 -16.04 -9.12 5.31
C ARG A 100 -14.70 -9.58 5.88
N LEU A 101 -13.58 -9.09 5.32
CA LEU A 101 -12.23 -9.34 5.84
C LEU A 101 -12.09 -8.83 7.27
N CYS A 102 -12.52 -7.60 7.53
CA CYS A 102 -12.51 -7.00 8.87
C CYS A 102 -13.32 -7.85 9.87
N GLN A 103 -14.51 -8.32 9.50
CA GLN A 103 -15.33 -9.18 10.37
C GLN A 103 -14.70 -10.57 10.60
N ALA A 104 -13.99 -11.10 9.62
CA ALA A 104 -13.33 -12.41 9.69
C ALA A 104 -11.97 -12.35 10.41
N ALA A 105 -11.38 -11.18 10.55
CA ALA A 105 -10.11 -10.96 11.23
C ALA A 105 -10.23 -11.23 12.74
N ALA A 106 -9.19 -11.81 13.32
CA ALA A 106 -9.03 -11.88 14.77
C ALA A 106 -8.66 -10.49 15.32
N VAL A 107 -8.68 -10.34 16.63
CA VAL A 107 -8.23 -9.12 17.30
C VAL A 107 -6.75 -8.86 16.97
N GLY A 108 -6.41 -7.65 16.55
CA GLY A 108 -5.06 -7.25 16.15
C GLY A 108 -4.62 -7.80 14.79
N GLU A 109 -5.53 -8.41 14.02
CA GLU A 109 -5.20 -9.02 12.74
C GLU A 109 -5.56 -8.11 11.57
N ILE A 110 -4.67 -8.05 10.58
CA ILE A 110 -4.89 -7.38 9.31
C ILE A 110 -5.06 -8.45 8.24
N LEU A 111 -6.24 -8.51 7.61
CA LEU A 111 -6.52 -9.41 6.51
C LEU A 111 -6.57 -8.67 5.17
N LEU A 112 -5.94 -9.26 4.17
CA LEU A 112 -5.86 -8.74 2.82
C LEU A 112 -6.66 -9.61 1.85
N GLY A 113 -7.35 -8.98 0.91
CA GLY A 113 -7.91 -9.65 -0.25
C GLY A 113 -6.82 -10.02 -1.27
N ASP A 114 -7.14 -10.97 -2.16
CA ASP A 114 -6.19 -11.50 -3.13
C ASP A 114 -5.61 -10.45 -4.09
N THR A 115 -6.43 -9.51 -4.55
CA THR A 115 -5.98 -8.40 -5.40
C THR A 115 -5.00 -7.50 -4.66
N THR A 116 -5.30 -7.13 -3.41
CA THR A 116 -4.39 -6.34 -2.57
C THR A 116 -3.06 -7.07 -2.40
N ARG A 117 -3.10 -8.36 -2.04
CA ARG A 117 -1.91 -9.20 -1.88
C ARG A 117 -1.03 -9.20 -3.13
N ARG A 118 -1.62 -9.33 -4.32
CA ARG A 118 -0.85 -9.28 -5.58
C ARG A 118 -0.20 -7.92 -5.83
N LEU A 119 -0.90 -6.85 -5.53
CA LEU A 119 -0.41 -5.48 -5.74
C LEU A 119 0.70 -5.09 -4.75
N VAL A 120 0.63 -5.53 -3.50
CA VAL A 120 1.70 -5.25 -2.53
C VAL A 120 2.93 -6.13 -2.74
N GLY A 121 2.78 -7.24 -3.44
CA GLY A 121 3.88 -8.11 -3.86
C GLY A 121 4.76 -8.56 -2.69
N GLN A 122 6.07 -8.39 -2.83
CA GLN A 122 7.06 -8.75 -1.81
C GLN A 122 7.33 -7.65 -0.77
N ALA A 123 6.71 -6.47 -0.92
CA ALA A 123 6.86 -5.37 0.02
C ALA A 123 6.27 -5.68 1.41
N ILE A 124 5.39 -6.68 1.47
CA ILE A 124 4.71 -7.11 2.69
C ILE A 124 4.82 -8.63 2.78
N ARG A 125 5.18 -9.13 3.94
CA ARG A 125 5.17 -10.54 4.22
C ARG A 125 3.77 -10.97 4.62
N VAL A 126 3.17 -11.90 3.87
CA VAL A 126 1.81 -12.40 4.09
C VAL A 126 1.78 -13.91 4.12
N GLU A 127 0.82 -14.47 4.84
CA GLU A 127 0.52 -15.91 4.85
C GLU A 127 -0.94 -16.17 4.46
N PRO A 128 -1.23 -17.26 3.75
CA PRO A 128 -2.60 -17.63 3.43
C PRO A 128 -3.33 -18.07 4.70
N VAL A 129 -4.57 -17.63 4.86
CA VAL A 129 -5.42 -18.06 5.98
C VAL A 129 -6.78 -18.53 5.47
N VAL A 130 -7.30 -19.57 6.10
CA VAL A 130 -8.65 -20.08 5.81
C VAL A 130 -9.64 -19.36 6.71
N ARG A 131 -10.66 -18.75 6.10
CA ARG A 131 -11.75 -18.09 6.82
C ARG A 131 -13.08 -18.57 6.26
N ARG A 132 -14.04 -18.84 7.14
CA ARG A 132 -15.37 -19.30 6.75
C ARG A 132 -16.07 -18.28 5.86
N GLY A 133 -16.54 -18.72 4.69
CA GLY A 133 -17.25 -17.86 3.73
C GLY A 133 -16.35 -16.92 2.91
N MET A 134 -15.05 -17.24 2.82
CA MET A 134 -14.10 -16.52 1.98
C MET A 134 -13.33 -17.51 1.11
N ASP A 135 -13.19 -17.19 -0.17
CA ASP A 135 -12.45 -18.01 -1.12
C ASP A 135 -10.94 -17.89 -0.91
N SER A 136 -10.46 -16.68 -0.57
CA SER A 136 -9.07 -16.43 -0.24
C SER A 136 -8.95 -15.25 0.74
N ALA A 137 -8.07 -15.39 1.73
CA ALA A 137 -7.67 -14.32 2.63
C ALA A 137 -6.19 -14.48 2.99
N TRP A 138 -5.51 -13.36 3.19
CA TRP A 138 -4.08 -13.31 3.48
C TRP A 138 -3.87 -12.51 4.75
N ARG A 139 -3.18 -13.08 5.74
CA ARG A 139 -2.79 -12.36 6.96
C ARG A 139 -1.52 -11.57 6.68
N GLU A 140 -1.54 -10.30 7.01
CA GLU A 140 -0.33 -9.50 7.11
C GLU A 140 0.51 -9.99 8.30
N HIS A 141 1.81 -10.15 8.10
CA HIS A 141 2.71 -10.66 9.13
C HIS A 141 3.76 -9.63 9.54
N SER A 142 4.32 -8.93 8.58
CA SER A 142 5.21 -7.79 8.80
C SER A 142 5.48 -7.04 7.50
N LEU A 143 5.78 -5.75 7.62
CA LEU A 143 6.37 -5.00 6.52
C LEU A 143 7.75 -5.59 6.22
N ALA A 144 8.03 -5.91 4.96
CA ALA A 144 9.37 -6.27 4.56
C ALA A 144 10.30 -5.04 4.69
N PRO A 145 11.58 -5.21 5.06
CA PRO A 145 12.56 -4.13 5.00
C PRO A 145 12.52 -3.48 3.61
N VAL A 146 12.65 -2.15 3.56
CA VAL A 146 12.55 -1.37 2.31
C VAL A 146 13.51 -1.87 1.25
N GLU A 147 14.70 -2.34 1.64
CA GLU A 147 15.71 -2.93 0.76
C GLU A 147 15.19 -4.17 -0.01
N ARG A 148 14.35 -5.00 0.61
CA ARG A 148 13.73 -6.17 -0.05
C ARG A 148 12.49 -5.83 -0.86
N ALA A 149 11.79 -4.76 -0.53
CA ALA A 149 10.63 -4.31 -1.28
C ALA A 149 11.01 -3.84 -2.71
N MET A 150 12.26 -3.40 -2.89
CA MET A 150 12.81 -3.01 -4.19
C MET A 150 13.33 -4.21 -5.01
N ALA A 151 13.71 -5.30 -4.34
CA ALA A 151 14.23 -6.52 -4.96
C ALA A 151 13.13 -7.47 -5.47
N GLY A 152 11.86 -7.11 -5.36
CA GLY A 152 10.76 -7.87 -5.93
C GLY A 152 10.88 -7.91 -7.44
N HIS A 153 11.57 -8.93 -7.96
CA HIS A 153 11.57 -9.24 -9.39
C HIS A 153 10.12 -9.48 -9.81
N ILE A 154 9.59 -8.55 -10.60
CA ILE A 154 8.41 -8.86 -11.41
C ILE A 154 8.92 -9.86 -12.44
N GLU A 155 8.56 -11.13 -12.31
CA GLU A 155 9.02 -12.23 -13.20
C GLU A 155 8.64 -12.03 -14.67
N ALA A 156 7.71 -11.09 -14.95
CA ALA A 156 7.34 -10.76 -16.32
C ALA A 156 8.48 -10.04 -17.05
N PRO A 157 8.90 -10.50 -18.24
CA PRO A 157 9.93 -9.83 -19.02
C PRO A 157 9.50 -8.41 -19.40
N LEU A 158 10.45 -7.48 -19.48
CA LEU A 158 10.21 -6.13 -20.00
C LEU A 158 9.98 -6.20 -21.50
N VAL A 159 8.72 -6.09 -21.94
CA VAL A 159 8.37 -6.19 -23.36
C VAL A 159 8.18 -4.80 -23.95
N GLY A 160 8.77 -4.54 -25.12
CA GLY A 160 8.54 -3.34 -25.91
C GLY A 160 9.16 -2.04 -25.38
N ARG A 161 10.09 -2.12 -24.38
CA ARG A 161 10.73 -0.97 -23.73
C ARG A 161 12.27 -0.96 -23.86
N SER A 162 12.80 -1.71 -24.81
CA SER A 162 14.25 -1.84 -25.01
C SER A 162 14.91 -0.52 -25.39
N ASN A 163 14.23 0.34 -26.15
CA ASN A 163 14.77 1.65 -26.56
C ASN A 163 14.85 2.61 -25.36
N GLU A 164 13.81 2.67 -24.53
CA GLU A 164 13.79 3.50 -23.33
C GLU A 164 14.85 3.04 -22.34
N LEU A 165 15.00 1.73 -22.15
CA LEU A 165 16.04 1.18 -21.29
C LEU A 165 17.44 1.49 -21.80
N ALA A 166 17.67 1.38 -23.11
CA ALA A 166 18.93 1.75 -23.74
C ALA A 166 19.27 3.25 -23.55
N GLN A 167 18.28 4.15 -23.65
CA GLN A 167 18.46 5.59 -23.39
C GLN A 167 18.81 5.86 -21.93
N LEU A 168 18.14 5.22 -20.99
CA LEU A 168 18.45 5.35 -19.55
C LEU A 168 19.87 4.89 -19.27
N ARG A 169 20.26 3.72 -19.78
CA ARG A 169 21.59 3.17 -19.63
C ARG A 169 22.67 4.09 -20.22
N ALA A 170 22.48 4.56 -21.45
CA ALA A 170 23.41 5.51 -22.09
C ALA A 170 23.56 6.81 -21.32
N THR A 171 22.47 7.30 -20.70
CA THR A 171 22.51 8.50 -19.83
C THR A 171 23.28 8.23 -18.55
N PHE A 172 23.10 7.08 -17.93
CA PHE A 172 23.88 6.65 -16.76
C PHE A 172 25.36 6.53 -17.08
N GLU A 173 25.74 5.82 -18.15
CA GLU A 173 27.13 5.68 -18.60
C GLU A 173 27.79 7.04 -18.91
N ARG A 174 27.01 7.97 -19.46
CA ARG A 174 27.47 9.36 -19.69
C ARG A 174 27.70 10.08 -18.36
N ALA A 175 26.77 10.01 -17.41
CA ALA A 175 26.90 10.64 -16.10
C ALA A 175 28.16 10.17 -15.37
N VAL A 176 28.44 8.88 -15.40
CA VAL A 176 29.66 8.26 -14.82
C VAL A 176 30.92 8.78 -15.52
N ARG A 177 30.96 8.76 -16.86
CA ARG A 177 32.10 9.19 -17.66
C ARG A 177 32.42 10.68 -17.50
N GLU A 178 31.37 11.51 -17.50
CA GLU A 178 31.52 12.96 -17.41
C GLU A 178 31.61 13.48 -15.97
N ARG A 179 31.33 12.61 -14.97
CA ARG A 179 31.23 12.94 -13.55
C ARG A 179 30.29 14.13 -13.30
N LYS A 180 29.16 14.14 -14.00
CA LYS A 180 28.14 15.18 -13.91
C LYS A 180 26.82 14.64 -13.48
N LEU A 181 26.06 15.45 -12.73
CA LEU A 181 24.68 15.13 -12.39
C LEU A 181 23.81 15.16 -13.65
N HIS A 182 23.03 14.10 -13.84
CA HIS A 182 21.98 14.02 -14.85
C HIS A 182 20.64 13.75 -14.17
N LEU A 183 19.63 14.52 -14.52
CA LEU A 183 18.24 14.27 -14.13
C LEU A 183 17.53 13.63 -15.32
N PHE A 184 16.93 12.46 -15.09
CA PHE A 184 16.10 11.77 -16.06
C PHE A 184 14.67 11.62 -15.51
N THR A 185 13.68 12.15 -16.22
CA THR A 185 12.28 12.08 -15.80
C THR A 185 11.51 11.13 -16.69
N VAL A 186 10.87 10.12 -16.07
CA VAL A 186 10.00 9.16 -16.77
C VAL A 186 8.55 9.56 -16.54
N LEU A 187 7.86 9.99 -17.62
CA LEU A 187 6.46 10.38 -17.57
C LEU A 187 5.59 9.35 -18.29
N GLY A 188 4.37 9.16 -17.81
CA GLY A 188 3.38 8.25 -18.40
C GLY A 188 2.19 8.04 -17.48
N SER A 189 1.09 7.50 -18.03
CA SER A 189 -0.11 7.15 -17.27
C SER A 189 0.17 6.08 -16.21
N ALA A 190 -0.71 5.98 -15.20
CA ALA A 190 -0.64 4.93 -14.20
C ALA A 190 -0.67 3.53 -14.87
N GLY A 191 0.09 2.58 -14.33
CA GLY A 191 0.14 1.21 -14.88
C GLY A 191 0.95 1.01 -16.17
N ILE A 192 1.52 2.07 -16.80
CA ILE A 192 2.27 1.96 -18.06
C ILE A 192 3.65 1.27 -17.92
N GLY A 193 4.07 0.92 -16.70
CA GLY A 193 5.34 0.24 -16.44
C GLY A 193 6.54 1.14 -16.13
N LYS A 194 6.33 2.40 -15.68
CA LYS A 194 7.43 3.31 -15.28
C LYS A 194 8.32 2.72 -14.20
N THR A 195 7.69 2.18 -13.14
CA THR A 195 8.40 1.55 -12.03
C THR A 195 9.18 0.31 -12.49
N ARG A 196 8.60 -0.49 -13.39
CA ARG A 196 9.29 -1.65 -13.96
C ARG A 196 10.53 -1.24 -14.76
N LEU A 197 10.43 -0.19 -15.57
CA LEU A 197 11.56 0.35 -16.33
C LEU A 197 12.69 0.84 -15.41
N ALA A 198 12.33 1.53 -14.33
CA ALA A 198 13.30 1.99 -13.34
C ALA A 198 13.99 0.81 -12.62
N GLN A 199 13.24 -0.22 -12.22
CA GLN A 199 13.78 -1.44 -11.61
C GLN A 199 14.74 -2.18 -12.53
N GLU A 200 14.43 -2.27 -13.84
CA GLU A 200 15.31 -2.91 -14.81
C GLU A 200 16.63 -2.15 -14.95
N LEU A 201 16.59 -0.81 -14.96
CA LEU A 201 17.82 -0.01 -14.92
C LEU A 201 18.62 -0.27 -13.65
N VAL A 202 17.96 -0.27 -12.48
CA VAL A 202 18.62 -0.57 -11.20
C VAL A 202 19.33 -1.90 -11.25
N SER A 203 18.66 -2.96 -11.73
CA SER A 203 19.27 -4.29 -11.88
C SER A 203 20.48 -4.31 -12.81
N LEU A 204 20.52 -3.42 -13.82
CA LEU A 204 21.65 -3.31 -14.75
C LEU A 204 22.86 -2.57 -14.18
N VAL A 205 22.65 -1.71 -13.16
CA VAL A 205 23.70 -0.84 -12.60
C VAL A 205 24.11 -1.20 -11.18
N ASP A 206 23.44 -2.17 -10.55
CA ASP A 206 23.58 -2.53 -9.14
C ASP A 206 25.02 -2.89 -8.75
N ASP A 207 25.75 -3.57 -9.64
CA ASP A 207 27.18 -3.92 -9.43
C ASP A 207 28.12 -2.70 -9.60
N SER A 208 27.64 -1.58 -10.15
CA SER A 208 28.48 -0.43 -10.55
C SER A 208 28.14 0.88 -9.83
N ALA A 209 27.05 0.91 -9.07
CA ALA A 209 26.58 2.13 -8.40
C ALA A 209 25.83 1.84 -7.12
N THR A 210 25.88 2.77 -6.16
CA THR A 210 24.99 2.74 -5.00
C THR A 210 23.66 3.38 -5.38
N VAL A 211 22.57 2.60 -5.33
CA VAL A 211 21.22 3.08 -5.63
C VAL A 211 20.53 3.51 -4.34
N LEU A 212 20.07 4.76 -4.30
CA LEU A 212 19.26 5.29 -3.21
C LEU A 212 17.86 5.59 -3.74
N THR A 213 16.85 5.13 -3.03
CA THR A 213 15.45 5.36 -3.39
C THR A 213 14.78 6.25 -2.35
N GLY A 214 14.18 7.35 -2.81
CA GLY A 214 13.34 8.24 -2.00
C GLY A 214 11.90 8.25 -2.53
N ARG A 215 10.94 8.48 -1.63
CA ARG A 215 9.53 8.71 -1.95
C ARG A 215 9.03 9.92 -1.18
#